data_ccb4c3f0005ef01f9d7e25f8090d57a6
#
_entry.id   ccb4c3f0005ef01f9d7e25f8090d57a6
#
_cell.length_a   1.000
_cell.length_b   1.000
_cell.length_c   1.000
_cell.angle_alpha   90.00
_cell.angle_beta   90.00
_cell.angle_gamma   90.00
#
_symmetry.space_group_name_H-M   'P 1'
#
loop_
_entity.id
_entity.type
_entity.pdbx_description
1 polymer ?
#
loop_
_entity_poly.entity_id
_entity_poly.type
_entity_poly.pdbx_seq_one_letter_code
_entity_poly.pdbx_strand_id
1 'polypeptide(L)'
;MIDESDFVALFREHHNAVLRFIERRVSDREAAADLTMDCFEIAWRKRDPREPFGLPWLYRTARNLIANEYRRRDREGALWTHIEDHVRTLASEAEPTMTARLLDAIRALPEREREILWLTYWEELSAAEVAVVIGLSEGAVWTRLNRLRARLRPLLLSSTSTGEEVRDERR
;
A
#
# COMPACT_ATOMS: atom_id res chain seq x y z
N MET A 1 3.00 -6.58 -28.86
CA MET A 1 1.97 -5.52 -28.71
C MET A 1 0.80 -6.21 -28.04
N ILE A 2 0.38 -5.75 -26.86
CA ILE A 2 -0.86 -6.25 -26.25
C ILE A 2 -1.96 -5.90 -27.23
N ASP A 3 -2.74 -6.89 -27.63
CA ASP A 3 -3.88 -6.63 -28.50
C ASP A 3 -5.06 -6.04 -27.71
N GLU A 4 -6.13 -5.70 -28.39
CA GLU A 4 -7.31 -5.10 -27.78
C GLU A 4 -7.96 -6.05 -26.77
N SER A 5 -7.97 -7.35 -27.04
CA SER A 5 -8.57 -8.36 -26.18
C SER A 5 -7.80 -8.53 -24.87
N ASP A 6 -6.47 -8.54 -24.95
CA ASP A 6 -5.58 -8.60 -23.79
C ASP A 6 -5.73 -7.35 -22.91
N PHE A 7 -5.87 -6.17 -23.53
CA PHE A 7 -6.10 -4.93 -22.78
C PHE A 7 -7.47 -4.93 -22.08
N VAL A 8 -8.51 -5.37 -22.75
CA VAL A 8 -9.85 -5.48 -22.14
C VAL A 8 -9.83 -6.46 -20.95
N ALA A 9 -9.10 -7.56 -21.08
CA ALA A 9 -8.92 -8.52 -19.98
C ALA A 9 -8.17 -7.86 -18.80
N LEU A 10 -7.03 -7.21 -19.06
CA LEU A 10 -6.26 -6.48 -18.05
C LEU A 10 -7.11 -5.42 -17.33
N PHE A 11 -7.89 -4.65 -18.08
CA PHE A 11 -8.76 -3.62 -17.53
C PHE A 11 -9.82 -4.24 -16.61
N ARG A 12 -10.54 -5.26 -17.07
CA ARG A 12 -11.60 -5.92 -16.30
C ARG A 12 -11.06 -6.54 -15.00
N GLU A 13 -9.90 -7.16 -15.08
CA GLU A 13 -9.28 -7.85 -13.95
C GLU A 13 -8.77 -6.85 -12.88
N HIS A 14 -8.15 -5.75 -13.31
CA HIS A 14 -7.38 -4.91 -12.39
C HIS A 14 -7.97 -3.52 -12.12
N HIS A 15 -9.00 -3.08 -12.87
CA HIS A 15 -9.57 -1.72 -12.70
C HIS A 15 -9.95 -1.42 -11.25
N ASN A 16 -10.69 -2.32 -10.61
CA ASN A 16 -11.15 -2.10 -9.23
C ASN A 16 -9.98 -2.09 -8.21
N ALA A 17 -8.95 -2.89 -8.45
CA ALA A 17 -7.76 -2.92 -7.59
C ALA A 17 -6.98 -1.59 -7.70
N VAL A 18 -6.77 -1.10 -8.93
CA VAL A 18 -6.09 0.16 -9.20
C VAL A 18 -6.88 1.34 -8.65
N LEU A 19 -8.20 1.38 -8.85
CA LEU A 19 -9.07 2.43 -8.31
C LEU A 19 -8.97 2.49 -6.78
N ARG A 20 -9.14 1.37 -6.09
CA ARG A 20 -9.00 1.31 -4.62
C ARG A 20 -7.61 1.71 -4.15
N PHE A 21 -6.55 1.32 -4.88
CA PHE A 21 -5.18 1.73 -4.58
C PHE A 21 -5.03 3.26 -4.62
N ILE A 22 -5.64 3.92 -5.61
CA ILE A 22 -5.59 5.37 -5.78
C ILE A 22 -6.51 6.07 -4.77
N GLU A 23 -7.75 5.60 -4.56
CA GLU A 23 -8.71 6.16 -3.59
C GLU A 23 -8.15 6.20 -2.16
N ARG A 24 -7.35 5.22 -1.78
CA ARG A 24 -6.68 5.22 -0.46
C ARG A 24 -5.59 6.29 -0.33
N ARG A 25 -5.13 6.87 -1.42
CA ARG A 25 -4.02 7.83 -1.49
C ARG A 25 -4.43 9.22 -1.93
N VAL A 26 -5.64 9.36 -2.46
CA VAL A 26 -6.19 10.62 -2.97
C VAL A 26 -7.56 10.84 -2.33
N SER A 27 -7.74 11.99 -1.65
CA SER A 27 -8.99 12.30 -0.94
C SER A 27 -10.16 12.64 -1.85
N ASP A 28 -9.86 13.04 -3.07
CA ASP A 28 -10.85 13.43 -4.06
C ASP A 28 -11.19 12.22 -4.93
N ARG A 29 -12.44 11.79 -4.86
CA ARG A 29 -12.93 10.59 -5.57
C ARG A 29 -12.96 10.79 -7.09
N GLU A 30 -13.25 11.99 -7.55
CA GLU A 30 -13.24 12.33 -8.97
C GLU A 30 -11.81 12.27 -9.50
N ALA A 31 -10.86 12.91 -8.79
CA ALA A 31 -9.44 12.81 -9.13
C ALA A 31 -8.92 11.37 -9.07
N ALA A 32 -9.41 10.52 -8.16
CA ALA A 32 -9.01 9.12 -8.12
C ALA A 32 -9.52 8.35 -9.34
N ALA A 33 -10.73 8.62 -9.81
CA ALA A 33 -11.26 8.01 -11.02
C ALA A 33 -10.48 8.46 -12.26
N ASP A 34 -10.16 9.75 -12.39
CA ASP A 34 -9.37 10.31 -13.49
C ASP A 34 -7.97 9.69 -13.54
N LEU A 35 -7.27 9.64 -12.40
CA LEU A 35 -5.94 9.01 -12.30
C LEU A 35 -5.98 7.52 -12.63
N THR A 36 -7.09 6.84 -12.34
CA THR A 36 -7.28 5.44 -12.72
C THR A 36 -7.37 5.31 -14.23
N MET A 37 -8.14 6.15 -14.88
CA MET A 37 -8.25 6.15 -16.34
C MET A 37 -6.92 6.51 -17.01
N ASP A 38 -6.21 7.52 -16.49
CA ASP A 38 -4.86 7.89 -16.96
C ASP A 38 -3.88 6.72 -16.85
N CYS A 39 -3.95 5.94 -15.76
CA CYS A 39 -3.12 4.76 -15.56
C CYS A 39 -3.33 3.72 -16.68
N PHE A 40 -4.59 3.43 -17.02
CA PHE A 40 -4.92 2.49 -18.09
C PHE A 40 -4.65 3.06 -19.48
N GLU A 41 -4.78 4.38 -19.69
CA GLU A 41 -4.37 5.03 -20.94
C GLU A 41 -2.86 4.89 -21.17
N ILE A 42 -2.05 5.09 -20.12
CA ILE A 42 -0.60 4.86 -20.18
C ILE A 42 -0.31 3.39 -20.47
N ALA A 43 -1.04 2.46 -19.83
CA ALA A 43 -0.91 1.03 -20.11
C ALA A 43 -1.22 0.71 -21.57
N TRP A 44 -2.26 1.32 -22.13
CA TRP A 44 -2.60 1.17 -23.55
C TRP A 44 -1.52 1.72 -24.49
N ARG A 45 -0.94 2.88 -24.19
CA ARG A 45 0.07 3.56 -25.04
C ARG A 45 1.46 2.93 -24.96
N LYS A 46 1.90 2.50 -23.76
CA LYS A 46 3.27 2.03 -23.48
C LYS A 46 3.48 0.54 -23.62
N ARG A 47 2.61 -0.18 -24.25
CA ARG A 47 2.65 -1.63 -24.45
C ARG A 47 4.03 -2.14 -24.93
N ASP A 48 4.98 -2.28 -24.02
CA ASP A 48 6.25 -2.96 -24.30
C ASP A 48 6.09 -4.46 -24.00
N PRO A 49 6.20 -5.34 -25.00
CA PRO A 49 6.09 -6.78 -24.80
C PRO A 49 7.22 -7.35 -23.93
N ARG A 50 8.25 -6.56 -23.62
CA ARG A 50 9.38 -6.95 -22.77
C ARG A 50 9.15 -6.70 -21.28
N GLU A 51 8.19 -5.86 -20.92
CA GLU A 51 7.82 -5.63 -19.53
C GLU A 51 6.65 -6.55 -19.13
N PRO A 52 6.73 -7.23 -17.96
CA PRO A 52 5.61 -8.00 -17.46
C PRO A 52 4.44 -7.05 -17.13
N PHE A 53 3.44 -7.05 -18.00
CA PHE A 53 2.22 -6.29 -17.83
C PHE A 53 1.32 -7.00 -16.80
N GLY A 54 1.07 -6.35 -15.67
CA GLY A 54 0.23 -6.88 -14.61
C GLY A 54 0.00 -5.86 -13.52
N LEU A 55 -0.67 -6.27 -12.45
CA LEU A 55 -1.03 -5.41 -11.33
C LEU A 55 0.16 -4.63 -10.73
N PRO A 56 1.36 -5.22 -10.51
CA PRO A 56 2.50 -4.46 -9.99
C PRO A 56 2.95 -3.31 -10.91
N TRP A 57 2.90 -3.50 -12.22
CA TRP A 57 3.21 -2.45 -13.18
C TRP A 57 2.15 -1.32 -13.15
N LEU A 58 0.88 -1.68 -13.05
CA LEU A 58 -0.22 -0.71 -12.90
C LEU A 58 -0.08 0.08 -11.59
N TYR A 59 0.26 -0.56 -10.48
CA TYR A 59 0.51 0.12 -9.20
C TYR A 59 1.71 1.07 -9.27
N ARG A 60 2.81 0.68 -9.94
CA ARG A 60 3.95 1.57 -10.19
C ARG A 60 3.52 2.80 -10.99
N THR A 61 2.72 2.61 -12.03
CA THR A 61 2.21 3.69 -12.88
C THR A 61 1.29 4.61 -12.08
N ALA A 62 0.32 4.06 -11.36
CA ALA A 62 -0.59 4.81 -10.49
C ALA A 62 0.17 5.60 -9.42
N ARG A 63 1.19 5.00 -8.77
CA ARG A 63 2.06 5.68 -7.82
C ARG A 63 2.75 6.90 -8.41
N ASN A 64 3.27 6.79 -9.62
CA ASN A 64 3.92 7.91 -10.31
C ASN A 64 2.92 9.02 -10.67
N LEU A 65 1.70 8.66 -11.08
CA LEU A 65 0.64 9.62 -11.35
C LEU A 65 0.23 10.37 -10.08
N ILE A 66 0.03 9.66 -8.99
CA ILE A 66 -0.29 10.23 -7.67
C ILE A 66 0.81 11.21 -7.24
N ALA A 67 2.08 10.80 -7.32
CA ALA A 67 3.21 11.67 -6.97
C ALA A 67 3.28 12.94 -7.84
N ASN A 68 2.94 12.85 -9.14
CA ASN A 68 2.83 14.00 -10.03
C ASN A 68 1.69 14.93 -9.62
N GLU A 69 0.53 14.38 -9.29
CA GLU A 69 -0.64 15.14 -8.86
C GLU A 69 -0.37 15.90 -7.55
N TYR A 70 0.29 15.26 -6.57
CA TYR A 70 0.68 15.93 -5.33
C TYR A 70 1.69 17.05 -5.56
N ARG A 71 2.69 16.85 -6.41
CA ARG A 71 3.63 17.91 -6.80
C ARG A 71 2.92 19.09 -7.47
N ARG A 72 1.94 18.81 -8.33
CA ARG A 72 1.14 19.85 -8.98
C ARG A 72 0.31 20.66 -8.00
N ARG A 73 -0.20 20.03 -6.95
CA ARG A 73 -1.05 20.68 -5.93
C ARG A 73 -0.25 21.32 -4.76
N ASP A 74 1.07 21.26 -4.80
CA ASP A 74 1.98 21.77 -3.76
C ASP A 74 1.62 21.31 -2.32
N ARG A 75 1.12 20.06 -2.20
CA ARG A 75 0.68 19.44 -0.94
C ARG A 75 1.52 18.23 -0.60
N GLU A 76 2.81 18.45 -0.33
CA GLU A 76 3.65 17.41 0.26
C GLU A 76 3.11 17.03 1.65
N GLY A 77 2.90 15.73 1.89
CA GLY A 77 2.45 15.20 3.18
C GLY A 77 1.01 14.67 3.23
N ALA A 78 0.11 15.08 2.34
CA ALA A 78 -1.29 14.65 2.36
C ALA A 78 -1.49 13.15 2.01
N LEU A 79 -0.55 12.54 1.29
CA LEU A 79 -0.61 11.14 0.85
C LEU A 79 -0.79 10.15 2.01
N TRP A 80 -0.01 10.33 3.08
CA TRP A 80 0.00 9.40 4.21
C TRP A 80 -1.16 9.61 5.18
N THR A 81 -1.68 10.83 5.28
CA THR A 81 -2.82 11.13 6.16
C THR A 81 -4.06 10.32 5.77
N HIS A 82 -4.33 10.17 4.47
CA HIS A 82 -5.48 9.39 3.99
C HIS A 82 -5.34 7.89 4.21
N ILE A 83 -4.12 7.36 4.05
CA ILE A 83 -3.84 5.95 4.34
C ILE A 83 -4.03 5.67 5.83
N GLU A 84 -3.56 6.55 6.71
CA GLU A 84 -3.70 6.43 8.16
C GLU A 84 -5.16 6.48 8.62
N ASP A 85 -5.97 7.37 8.08
CA ASP A 85 -7.39 7.48 8.39
C ASP A 85 -8.15 6.21 7.98
N HIS A 86 -7.78 5.62 6.85
CA HIS A 86 -8.35 4.35 6.41
C HIS A 86 -7.99 3.18 7.32
N VAL A 87 -6.71 3.08 7.76
CA VAL A 87 -6.28 2.06 8.74
C VAL A 87 -7.02 2.24 10.06
N ARG A 88 -7.18 3.47 10.53
CA ARG A 88 -7.88 3.75 11.79
C ARG A 88 -9.35 3.31 11.73
N THR A 89 -10.01 3.50 10.61
CA THR A 89 -11.40 3.08 10.40
C THR A 89 -11.55 1.56 10.47
N LEU A 90 -10.59 0.81 9.93
CA LEU A 90 -10.61 -0.65 9.92
C LEU A 90 -10.12 -1.28 11.24
N ALA A 91 -9.26 -0.58 11.99
CA ALA A 91 -8.75 -1.02 13.29
C ALA A 91 -9.71 -0.73 14.45
N SER A 92 -10.91 -0.29 14.18
CA SER A 92 -11.95 0.06 15.18
C SER A 92 -12.35 -1.10 16.12
N GLU A 93 -12.00 -2.34 15.77
CA GLU A 93 -12.31 -3.54 16.56
C GLU A 93 -11.16 -4.01 17.48
N ALA A 94 -9.97 -3.40 17.38
CA ALA A 94 -8.82 -3.74 18.21
C ALA A 94 -8.70 -2.80 19.43
N GLU A 95 -8.01 -3.26 20.50
CA GLU A 95 -7.75 -2.45 21.69
C GLU A 95 -7.16 -1.08 21.30
N PRO A 96 -7.81 0.05 21.66
CA PRO A 96 -7.44 1.39 21.16
C PRO A 96 -5.97 1.76 21.43
N THR A 97 -5.43 1.31 22.56
CA THR A 97 -4.06 1.62 23.00
C THR A 97 -2.99 0.91 22.17
N MET A 98 -3.25 -0.31 21.75
CA MET A 98 -2.30 -1.10 20.93
C MET A 98 -2.27 -0.59 19.50
N THR A 99 -3.45 -0.36 18.95
CA THR A 99 -3.59 0.21 17.58
C THR A 99 -2.89 1.56 17.50
N ALA A 100 -3.04 2.43 18.50
CA ALA A 100 -2.36 3.73 18.54
C ALA A 100 -0.84 3.58 18.55
N ARG A 101 -0.27 2.71 19.41
CA ARG A 101 1.18 2.46 19.48
C ARG A 101 1.76 1.92 18.15
N LEU A 102 1.05 1.00 17.52
CA LEU A 102 1.46 0.45 16.23
C LEU A 102 1.42 1.53 15.14
N LEU A 103 0.35 2.32 15.09
CA LEU A 103 0.23 3.44 14.14
C LEU A 103 1.34 4.47 14.34
N ASP A 104 1.65 4.83 15.59
CA ASP A 104 2.74 5.78 15.88
C ASP A 104 4.11 5.21 15.48
N ALA A 105 4.34 3.92 15.70
CA ALA A 105 5.56 3.26 15.25
C ALA A 105 5.67 3.23 13.72
N ILE A 106 4.56 3.00 13.00
CA ILE A 106 4.51 3.05 11.53
C ILE A 106 4.73 4.48 11.03
N ARG A 107 4.13 5.49 11.68
CA ARG A 107 4.34 6.91 11.36
C ARG A 107 5.80 7.34 11.49
N ALA A 108 6.49 6.81 12.50
CA ALA A 108 7.91 7.09 12.73
C ALA A 108 8.86 6.42 11.72
N LEU A 109 8.35 5.56 10.82
CA LEU A 109 9.16 4.96 9.75
C LEU A 109 9.40 5.97 8.62
N PRO A 110 10.55 5.88 7.93
CA PRO A 110 10.74 6.56 6.66
C PRO A 110 9.63 6.21 5.66
N GLU A 111 9.23 7.17 4.83
CA GLU A 111 8.14 7.01 3.86
C GLU A 111 8.27 5.74 3.02
N ARG A 112 9.47 5.46 2.51
CA ARG A 112 9.75 4.27 1.68
C ARG A 112 9.55 2.95 2.43
N GLU A 113 9.81 2.93 3.73
CA GLU A 113 9.59 1.75 4.58
C GLU A 113 8.11 1.55 4.88
N ARG A 114 7.37 2.63 5.13
CA ARG A 114 5.91 2.59 5.27
C ARG A 114 5.25 2.06 4.00
N GLU A 115 5.70 2.53 2.84
CA GLU A 115 5.18 2.07 1.56
C GLU A 115 5.42 0.57 1.33
N ILE A 116 6.60 0.05 1.68
CA ILE A 116 6.90 -1.39 1.60
C ILE A 116 5.95 -2.19 2.47
N LEU A 117 5.70 -1.76 3.72
CA LEU A 117 4.75 -2.43 4.59
C LEU A 117 3.35 -2.43 3.98
N TRP A 118 2.93 -1.27 3.46
CA TRP A 118 1.61 -1.13 2.88
C TRP A 118 1.39 -2.04 1.68
N LEU A 119 2.31 -2.03 0.74
CA LEU A 119 2.26 -2.88 -0.46
C LEU A 119 2.26 -4.37 -0.10
N THR A 120 3.00 -4.76 0.94
CA THR A 120 3.11 -6.17 1.34
C THR A 120 1.89 -6.67 2.09
N TYR A 121 1.37 -5.89 3.07
CA TYR A 121 0.34 -6.39 4.00
C TYR A 121 -1.06 -5.94 3.65
N TRP A 122 -1.19 -4.88 2.87
CA TRP A 122 -2.49 -4.34 2.48
C TRP A 122 -2.87 -4.64 1.04
N GLU A 123 -1.89 -4.50 0.14
CA GLU A 123 -2.07 -4.88 -1.26
C GLU A 123 -1.70 -6.35 -1.51
N GLU A 124 -1.24 -7.06 -0.47
CA GLU A 124 -0.88 -8.50 -0.50
C GLU A 124 0.16 -8.87 -1.56
N LEU A 125 1.05 -7.92 -1.89
CA LEU A 125 2.08 -8.14 -2.88
C LEU A 125 3.27 -8.94 -2.32
N SER A 126 3.80 -9.84 -3.13
CA SER A 126 5.08 -10.51 -2.89
C SER A 126 6.25 -9.53 -2.91
N ALA A 127 7.38 -9.90 -2.33
CA ALA A 127 8.59 -9.06 -2.33
C ALA A 127 9.07 -8.72 -3.76
N ALA A 128 8.92 -9.63 -4.71
CA ALA A 128 9.23 -9.41 -6.11
C ALA A 128 8.31 -8.35 -6.74
N GLU A 129 7.00 -8.42 -6.48
CA GLU A 129 6.03 -7.45 -6.96
C GLU A 129 6.22 -6.08 -6.32
N VAL A 130 6.45 -6.02 -5.01
CA VAL A 130 6.80 -4.77 -4.32
C VAL A 130 8.05 -4.15 -4.93
N ALA A 131 9.07 -4.95 -5.27
CA ALA A 131 10.28 -4.49 -5.94
C ALA A 131 9.98 -3.80 -7.27
N VAL A 132 9.07 -4.34 -8.06
CA VAL A 132 8.59 -3.71 -9.31
C VAL A 132 7.93 -2.37 -9.03
N VAL A 133 7.02 -2.30 -8.04
CA VAL A 133 6.25 -1.07 -7.72
C VAL A 133 7.18 0.07 -7.29
N ILE A 134 8.14 -0.22 -6.40
CA ILE A 134 8.99 0.83 -5.79
C ILE A 134 10.34 1.04 -6.48
N GLY A 135 10.66 0.23 -7.50
CA GLY A 135 11.90 0.32 -8.25
C GLY A 135 13.14 -0.07 -7.43
N LEU A 136 13.06 -1.18 -6.69
CA LEU A 136 14.17 -1.80 -5.97
C LEU A 136 14.44 -3.22 -6.47
N SER A 137 15.51 -3.85 -5.99
CA SER A 137 15.68 -5.29 -6.14
C SER A 137 14.85 -6.05 -5.10
N GLU A 138 14.41 -7.25 -5.42
CA GLU A 138 13.67 -8.12 -4.51
C GLU A 138 14.44 -8.36 -3.21
N GLY A 139 15.75 -8.62 -3.28
CA GLY A 139 16.61 -8.79 -2.10
C GLY A 139 16.66 -7.56 -1.21
N ALA A 140 16.61 -6.35 -1.79
CA ALA A 140 16.55 -5.11 -1.02
C ALA A 140 15.19 -4.95 -0.32
N VAL A 141 14.10 -5.35 -0.94
CA VAL A 141 12.75 -5.38 -0.31
C VAL A 141 12.73 -6.39 0.83
N TRP A 142 13.21 -7.60 0.60
CA TRP A 142 13.29 -8.66 1.61
C TRP A 142 14.07 -8.24 2.86
N THR A 143 15.24 -7.62 2.66
CA THR A 143 16.07 -7.13 3.76
C THR A 143 15.34 -6.06 4.58
N ARG A 144 14.65 -5.12 3.91
CA ARG A 144 13.86 -4.08 4.59
C ARG A 144 12.68 -4.68 5.34
N LEU A 145 11.92 -5.58 4.73
CA LEU A 145 10.80 -6.26 5.39
C LEU A 145 11.23 -7.01 6.65
N ASN A 146 12.36 -7.71 6.61
CA ASN A 146 12.86 -8.41 7.80
C ASN A 146 13.22 -7.45 8.93
N ARG A 147 13.85 -6.32 8.63
CA ARG A 147 14.16 -5.27 9.63
C ARG A 147 12.87 -4.65 10.20
N LEU A 148 11.90 -4.38 9.35
CA LEU A 148 10.60 -3.83 9.76
C LEU A 148 9.83 -4.79 10.66
N ARG A 149 9.78 -6.08 10.30
CA ARG A 149 9.19 -7.14 11.13
C ARG A 149 9.86 -7.23 12.49
N ALA A 150 11.19 -7.23 12.54
CA ALA A 150 11.93 -7.27 13.80
C ALA A 150 11.65 -6.04 14.66
N ARG A 151 11.51 -4.85 14.07
CA ARG A 151 11.20 -3.60 14.78
C ARG A 151 9.77 -3.56 15.32
N LEU A 152 8.79 -4.05 14.55
CA LEU A 152 7.36 -4.00 14.93
C LEU A 152 6.91 -5.19 15.77
N ARG A 153 7.61 -6.32 15.74
CA ARG A 153 7.28 -7.53 16.48
C ARG A 153 7.06 -7.33 17.98
N PRO A 154 7.90 -6.58 18.73
CA PRO A 154 7.68 -6.36 20.16
C PRO A 154 6.36 -5.67 20.47
N LEU A 155 5.91 -4.75 19.59
CA LEU A 155 4.64 -4.04 19.74
C LEU A 155 3.42 -4.96 19.56
N LEU A 156 3.58 -5.99 18.71
CA LEU A 156 2.52 -6.97 18.45
C LEU A 156 2.46 -8.05 19.54
N LEU A 157 3.60 -8.41 20.16
CA LEU A 157 3.68 -9.46 21.19
C LEU A 157 3.30 -8.96 22.59
N SER A 158 3.45 -7.67 22.89
CA SER A 158 3.06 -7.08 24.18
C SER A 158 1.55 -7.14 24.44
N SER A 159 0.75 -7.48 23.45
CA SER A 159 -0.70 -7.61 23.56
C SER A 159 -1.20 -8.98 23.99
N THR A 160 -0.39 -10.04 23.83
CA THR A 160 -0.78 -11.40 24.25
C THR A 160 -0.57 -11.66 25.75
N SER A 161 0.26 -10.84 26.40
CA SER A 161 0.62 -11.01 27.81
C SER A 161 -0.40 -10.43 28.80
N THR A 162 -1.26 -9.50 28.39
CA THR A 162 -2.22 -8.85 29.30
C THR A 162 -3.53 -9.62 29.45
N GLY A 163 -3.77 -10.64 28.63
CA GLY A 163 -5.00 -11.45 28.67
C GLY A 163 -4.95 -12.65 29.63
N GLU A 164 -3.79 -13.04 30.14
CA GLU A 164 -3.64 -14.24 30.96
C GLU A 164 -3.54 -13.97 32.47
N GLU A 165 -3.26 -12.75 32.91
CA GLU A 165 -3.11 -12.44 34.33
C GLU A 165 -4.43 -12.13 35.10
N VAL A 166 -5.59 -12.10 34.47
CA VAL A 166 -6.87 -11.76 35.15
C VAL A 166 -7.65 -13.00 35.53
N ARG A 167 -7.14 -14.21 35.39
CA ARG A 167 -7.91 -15.44 35.62
C ARG A 167 -7.53 -16.25 36.86
N ASP A 168 -6.57 -15.81 37.70
CA ASP A 168 -6.10 -16.61 38.83
C ASP A 168 -6.30 -15.99 40.23
N GLU A 169 -7.09 -14.93 40.38
CA GLU A 169 -7.44 -14.37 41.71
C GLU A 169 -8.92 -14.55 42.09
N ARG A 170 -9.48 -15.74 41.88
CA ARG A 170 -10.72 -16.17 42.53
C ARG A 170 -10.70 -17.68 42.81
N ARG A 171 -9.96 -18.07 43.85
CA ARG A 171 -10.27 -19.26 44.64
C ARG A 171 -9.93 -19.03 46.09
#